data_2d67b56bcc3c98d19b4fb8d0584d1e65
#
_entry.id   2d67b56bcc3c98d19b4fb8d0584d1e65
#
_cell.length_a   1.000
_cell.length_b   1.000
_cell.length_c   1.000
_cell.angle_alpha   90.00
_cell.angle_beta   90.00
_cell.angle_gamma   90.00
#
_symmetry.space_group_name_H-M   'P 1'
#
loop_
_entity.id
_entity.type
_entity.pdbx_description
1 polymer ?
#
loop_
_entity_poly.entity_id
_entity_poly.type
_entity_poly.pdbx_seq_one_letter_code
_entity_poly.pdbx_strand_id
1 'polypeptide(L)'
;MTTGRVLPLLLLSALWARPVHAREAARGAGQGATRGDEAGPVMPVLRRTIAALDDEDVPAARALIEPLLKERPDDRAVLTVAGLVRFYEQRYGEATELLEKGGFPTGTTDYLALARAARSVTRDHQRVEGDHFVVSYPKGKDEVLVPYVLDALEAQRRALEEDLGWAPPGKVTIEFLNDTRELARLSTLSEEEIKTSGTIALCKFNKLMVVSPKALVKGYDWLDTAAHEYTHYAVTARTRNNTPIWLHEGLAKYSESRWRGRGGELSALSAEQLRRALEKDQLVTFEQMHPSMAKLPSQEAAALAFAEVMVAVEYLQSKGGRPLMNRILDLVAQGTSAEKAVAQGLGVSFEGFLADWKRYMAARPLPERGDGAVEKLRFKGDPKHGGTHSEWAAIADEKARGFARLGEIFRERGRWAAARIEYAKAIARVGKGIPVLADKFALAAMMSGRDDEAQGALVEALRRHPHYAALHLHLARLHLKRKSWDLAKEQLLLANAVDPFDPEIHAALAVVSEAQGDPGVASREKRFAQLLAGHQ
;
A
#
# COMPACT_ATOMS: atom_id res chain seq x y z
N MET A 1 -49.43 15.86 -3.01
CA MET A 1 -49.02 16.50 -4.27
C MET A 1 -47.79 17.35 -3.94
N THR A 2 -46.64 16.88 -4.28
CA THR A 2 -45.40 17.60 -4.65
C THR A 2 -44.28 16.59 -4.64
N THR A 3 -43.97 16.14 -5.83
CA THR A 3 -42.89 15.18 -6.11
C THR A 3 -41.55 15.89 -6.00
N GLY A 4 -40.83 15.65 -4.91
CA GLY A 4 -39.42 15.99 -4.80
C GLY A 4 -38.58 15.02 -5.60
N ARG A 5 -38.01 15.48 -6.71
CA ARG A 5 -37.00 14.76 -7.49
C ARG A 5 -35.71 14.70 -6.67
N VAL A 6 -35.38 13.51 -6.22
CA VAL A 6 -34.04 13.19 -5.71
C VAL A 6 -33.13 13.03 -6.92
N LEU A 7 -32.19 13.97 -7.11
CA LEU A 7 -31.07 13.80 -8.04
C LEU A 7 -30.11 12.74 -7.44
N PRO A 8 -29.60 11.81 -8.25
CA PRO A 8 -28.67 10.81 -7.74
C PRO A 8 -27.31 11.44 -7.44
N LEU A 9 -26.81 11.19 -6.24
CA LEU A 9 -25.43 11.42 -5.82
C LEU A 9 -24.48 10.46 -6.59
N LEU A 10 -23.95 10.91 -7.69
CA LEU A 10 -22.93 10.22 -8.47
C LEU A 10 -21.83 11.21 -8.86
N LEU A 11 -20.97 11.64 -7.90
CA LEU A 11 -19.75 12.41 -8.18
C LEU A 11 -18.83 12.47 -6.94
N LEU A 12 -18.36 11.34 -6.44
CA LEU A 12 -17.47 11.31 -5.25
C LEU A 12 -16.16 10.56 -5.44
N SER A 13 -15.73 10.33 -6.69
CA SER A 13 -14.49 9.63 -6.97
C SER A 13 -13.62 10.27 -8.06
N ALA A 14 -13.82 11.54 -8.37
CA ALA A 14 -13.18 12.23 -9.48
C ALA A 14 -11.85 12.90 -9.14
N LEU A 15 -11.08 12.41 -8.15
CA LEU A 15 -9.78 13.01 -7.81
C LEU A 15 -8.58 12.13 -8.17
N TRP A 16 -8.78 10.92 -8.72
CA TRP A 16 -7.68 10.08 -9.19
C TRP A 16 -7.54 10.00 -10.70
N ALA A 17 -8.56 10.32 -11.47
CA ALA A 17 -8.45 10.47 -12.92
C ALA A 17 -9.59 11.35 -13.42
N ARG A 18 -9.35 12.63 -13.61
CA ARG A 18 -10.19 13.39 -14.53
C ARG A 18 -9.90 12.88 -15.93
N PRO A 19 -10.88 12.35 -16.71
CA PRO A 19 -10.64 12.00 -18.09
C PRO A 19 -10.15 13.25 -18.84
N VAL A 20 -9.19 13.08 -19.73
CA VAL A 20 -8.64 14.12 -20.60
C VAL A 20 -9.76 14.94 -21.28
N HIS A 21 -10.90 14.31 -21.59
CA HIS A 21 -12.10 14.96 -22.12
C HIS A 21 -12.77 15.99 -21.21
N ALA A 22 -12.63 15.90 -19.89
CA ALA A 22 -13.15 16.92 -18.98
C ALA A 22 -12.30 18.20 -18.98
N ARG A 23 -10.99 18.09 -19.27
CA ARG A 23 -10.10 19.25 -19.46
C ARG A 23 -10.32 19.92 -20.83
N GLU A 24 -10.62 19.18 -21.88
CA GLU A 24 -10.99 19.73 -23.20
C GLU A 24 -12.33 20.48 -23.12
N ALA A 25 -13.31 19.91 -22.43
CA ALA A 25 -14.60 20.59 -22.19
C ALA A 25 -14.44 21.87 -21.35
N ALA A 26 -13.55 21.87 -20.35
CA ALA A 26 -13.26 23.06 -19.53
C ALA A 26 -12.47 24.14 -20.31
N ARG A 27 -11.63 23.75 -21.28
CA ARG A 27 -10.96 24.68 -22.20
C ARG A 27 -11.92 25.23 -23.26
N GLY A 28 -12.88 24.45 -23.73
CA GLY A 28 -13.91 24.88 -24.70
C GLY A 28 -14.98 25.76 -24.08
N ALA A 29 -15.35 25.55 -22.81
CA ALA A 29 -16.35 26.36 -22.11
C ALA A 29 -15.89 27.81 -21.78
N GLY A 30 -14.60 28.10 -21.95
CA GLY A 30 -14.03 29.43 -21.71
C GLY A 30 -14.32 30.48 -22.82
N GLN A 31 -14.94 30.10 -23.94
CA GLN A 31 -15.21 31.02 -25.06
C GLN A 31 -16.66 31.47 -25.17
N GLY A 32 -17.54 31.07 -24.25
CA GLY A 32 -18.97 31.38 -24.34
C GLY A 32 -19.63 32.06 -23.14
N ALA A 33 -18.87 32.64 -22.21
CA ALA A 33 -19.45 33.35 -21.05
C ALA A 33 -19.67 34.81 -21.36
N THR A 34 -20.96 35.16 -21.41
CA THR A 34 -21.52 36.50 -21.56
C THR A 34 -20.99 37.48 -20.49
N ARG A 35 -20.85 38.74 -20.93
CA ARG A 35 -20.51 39.93 -20.15
C ARG A 35 -21.34 40.02 -18.86
N GLY A 36 -20.62 40.19 -17.75
CA GLY A 36 -21.19 40.69 -16.49
C GLY A 36 -20.63 39.95 -15.27
N ASP A 37 -19.35 40.15 -14.96
CA ASP A 37 -18.79 40.32 -13.62
C ASP A 37 -17.33 40.70 -13.78
N GLU A 38 -16.94 41.78 -13.18
CA GLU A 38 -15.54 42.21 -13.04
C GLU A 38 -14.77 41.20 -12.17
N ALA A 39 -14.37 40.09 -12.79
CA ALA A 39 -13.43 39.14 -12.21
C ALA A 39 -12.06 39.83 -12.19
N GLY A 40 -11.79 40.58 -11.15
CA GLY A 40 -10.52 41.28 -10.93
C GLY A 40 -9.33 40.33 -11.05
N PRO A 41 -8.09 40.83 -11.03
CA PRO A 41 -6.84 40.06 -11.26
C PRO A 41 -6.64 38.86 -10.32
N VAL A 42 -7.46 38.73 -9.28
CA VAL A 42 -7.42 37.66 -8.27
C VAL A 42 -7.88 36.29 -8.83
N MET A 43 -9.00 36.23 -9.53
CA MET A 43 -9.59 34.96 -9.98
C MET A 43 -8.70 34.12 -10.91
N PRO A 44 -7.94 34.69 -11.84
CA PRO A 44 -7.00 33.93 -12.65
C PRO A 44 -5.90 33.26 -11.81
N VAL A 45 -5.39 33.94 -10.77
CA VAL A 45 -4.36 33.38 -9.88
C VAL A 45 -4.95 32.24 -9.05
N LEU A 46 -6.14 32.42 -8.47
CA LEU A 46 -6.80 31.35 -7.69
C LEU A 46 -7.06 30.11 -8.54
N ARG A 47 -7.55 30.27 -9.78
CA ARG A 47 -7.76 29.14 -10.71
C ARG A 47 -6.46 28.42 -11.04
N ARG A 48 -5.36 29.15 -11.26
CA ARG A 48 -4.04 28.54 -11.51
C ARG A 48 -3.53 27.82 -10.27
N THR A 49 -3.75 28.37 -9.08
CA THR A 49 -3.37 27.73 -7.81
C THR A 49 -4.12 26.41 -7.62
N ILE A 50 -5.44 26.40 -7.86
CA ILE A 50 -6.25 25.18 -7.78
C ILE A 50 -5.80 24.15 -8.85
N ALA A 51 -5.52 24.60 -10.08
CA ALA A 51 -5.00 23.72 -11.11
C ALA A 51 -3.65 23.09 -10.75
N ALA A 52 -2.77 23.85 -10.10
CA ALA A 52 -1.50 23.31 -9.60
C ALA A 52 -1.72 22.27 -8.47
N LEU A 53 -2.71 22.47 -7.58
CA LEU A 53 -3.09 21.47 -6.58
C LEU A 53 -3.72 20.21 -7.24
N ASP A 54 -4.51 20.38 -8.30
CA ASP A 54 -5.07 19.26 -9.08
C ASP A 54 -3.98 18.43 -9.78
N ASP A 55 -2.87 19.11 -10.18
CA ASP A 55 -1.67 18.47 -10.75
C ASP A 55 -0.71 17.92 -9.67
N GLU A 56 -1.05 18.09 -8.37
CA GLU A 56 -0.24 17.80 -7.18
C GLU A 56 1.11 18.57 -7.17
N ASP A 57 1.19 19.69 -7.89
CA ASP A 57 2.34 20.61 -7.86
C ASP A 57 2.17 21.65 -6.72
N VAL A 58 2.35 21.17 -5.49
CA VAL A 58 2.19 21.99 -4.29
C VAL A 58 3.19 23.16 -4.24
N PRO A 59 4.46 23.01 -4.65
CA PRO A 59 5.39 24.15 -4.75
C PRO A 59 4.89 25.24 -5.69
N ALA A 60 4.37 24.90 -6.86
CA ALA A 60 3.81 25.89 -7.79
C ALA A 60 2.55 26.56 -7.22
N ALA A 61 1.66 25.78 -6.60
CA ALA A 61 0.47 26.30 -5.92
C ALA A 61 0.85 27.32 -4.84
N ARG A 62 1.85 27.00 -4.02
CA ARG A 62 2.38 27.89 -2.99
C ARG A 62 2.95 29.17 -3.59
N ALA A 63 3.80 29.06 -4.62
CA ALA A 63 4.41 30.21 -5.28
C ALA A 63 3.36 31.21 -5.85
N LEU A 64 2.21 30.68 -6.29
CA LEU A 64 1.10 31.50 -6.81
C LEU A 64 0.30 32.18 -5.70
N ILE A 65 0.02 31.49 -4.58
CA ILE A 65 -0.90 32.00 -3.55
C ILE A 65 -0.22 32.93 -2.54
N GLU A 66 1.06 32.71 -2.22
CA GLU A 66 1.77 33.49 -1.19
C GLU A 66 1.79 35.00 -1.44
N PRO A 67 2.12 35.50 -2.65
CA PRO A 67 2.07 36.94 -2.93
C PRO A 67 0.66 37.51 -2.78
N LEU A 68 -0.35 36.73 -3.28
CA LEU A 68 -1.73 37.18 -3.23
C LEU A 68 -2.29 37.23 -1.80
N LEU A 69 -1.92 36.27 -0.95
CA LEU A 69 -2.29 36.23 0.46
C LEU A 69 -1.70 37.45 1.23
N LYS A 70 -0.47 37.87 0.88
CA LYS A 70 0.14 39.06 1.47
C LYS A 70 -0.54 40.34 1.02
N GLU A 71 -0.92 40.45 -0.26
CA GLU A 71 -1.62 41.59 -0.82
C GLU A 71 -3.06 41.72 -0.31
N ARG A 72 -3.74 40.59 -0.09
CA ARG A 72 -5.17 40.52 0.24
C ARG A 72 -5.44 39.55 1.41
N PRO A 73 -4.95 39.90 2.60
CA PRO A 73 -4.99 39.01 3.77
C PRO A 73 -6.41 38.73 4.30
N ASP A 74 -7.39 39.57 3.94
CA ASP A 74 -8.78 39.43 4.40
C ASP A 74 -9.75 38.99 3.29
N ASP A 75 -9.25 38.75 2.05
CA ASP A 75 -10.08 38.27 0.97
C ASP A 75 -10.45 36.78 1.22
N ARG A 76 -11.75 36.52 1.37
CA ARG A 76 -12.25 35.21 1.72
C ARG A 76 -11.91 34.11 0.71
N ALA A 77 -11.90 34.42 -0.60
CA ALA A 77 -11.55 33.46 -1.63
C ALA A 77 -10.05 33.15 -1.60
N VAL A 78 -9.20 34.15 -1.38
CA VAL A 78 -7.76 33.98 -1.19
C VAL A 78 -7.47 33.15 0.05
N LEU A 79 -8.13 33.44 1.18
CA LEU A 79 -8.00 32.66 2.42
C LEU A 79 -8.39 31.19 2.21
N THR A 80 -9.50 30.94 1.53
CA THR A 80 -9.93 29.56 1.24
C THR A 80 -8.87 28.79 0.42
N VAL A 81 -8.40 29.38 -0.69
CA VAL A 81 -7.41 28.71 -1.56
C VAL A 81 -6.05 28.57 -0.85
N ALA A 82 -5.65 29.58 -0.07
CA ALA A 82 -4.44 29.48 0.77
C ALA A 82 -4.59 28.35 1.81
N GLY A 83 -5.77 28.20 2.42
CA GLY A 83 -6.06 27.08 3.32
C GLY A 83 -5.94 25.71 2.65
N LEU A 84 -6.35 25.58 1.39
CA LEU A 84 -6.14 24.35 0.61
C LEU A 84 -4.63 24.08 0.43
N VAL A 85 -3.85 25.09 0.06
CA VAL A 85 -2.38 24.94 -0.09
C VAL A 85 -1.76 24.49 1.22
N ARG A 86 -2.13 25.11 2.37
CA ARG A 86 -1.63 24.70 3.69
C ARG A 86 -2.02 23.26 4.05
N PHE A 87 -3.20 22.81 3.64
CA PHE A 87 -3.63 21.42 3.83
C PHE A 87 -2.70 20.44 3.09
N TYR A 88 -2.40 20.70 1.83
CA TYR A 88 -1.47 19.88 1.03
C TYR A 88 -0.02 19.97 1.52
N GLU A 89 0.36 21.05 2.23
CA GLU A 89 1.64 21.17 2.93
C GLU A 89 1.66 20.48 4.31
N GLN A 90 0.56 19.80 4.71
CA GLN A 90 0.37 19.20 6.04
C GLN A 90 0.47 20.18 7.21
N ARG A 91 0.25 21.46 6.96
CA ARG A 91 0.17 22.55 7.96
C ARG A 91 -1.26 22.69 8.45
N TYR A 92 -1.79 21.62 9.06
CA TYR A 92 -3.23 21.47 9.35
C TYR A 92 -3.80 22.51 10.29
N GLY A 93 -3.00 23.06 11.21
CA GLY A 93 -3.41 24.17 12.08
C GLY A 93 -3.77 25.40 11.27
N GLU A 94 -2.84 25.87 10.43
CA GLU A 94 -3.01 27.02 9.56
C GLU A 94 -4.10 26.77 8.49
N ALA A 95 -4.13 25.55 7.92
CA ALA A 95 -5.18 25.18 6.98
C ALA A 95 -6.57 25.35 7.60
N THR A 96 -6.77 24.86 8.84
CA THR A 96 -8.05 24.99 9.56
C THR A 96 -8.42 26.46 9.74
N GLU A 97 -7.49 27.29 10.23
CA GLU A 97 -7.76 28.71 10.47
C GLU A 97 -8.10 29.48 9.19
N LEU A 98 -7.36 29.24 8.11
CA LEU A 98 -7.59 29.89 6.83
C LEU A 98 -8.91 29.45 6.17
N LEU A 99 -9.23 28.15 6.21
CA LEU A 99 -10.48 27.61 5.67
C LEU A 99 -11.70 28.09 6.46
N GLU A 100 -11.60 28.22 7.79
CA GLU A 100 -12.66 28.78 8.63
C GLU A 100 -12.92 30.25 8.31
N LYS A 101 -11.87 31.08 8.22
CA LYS A 101 -11.98 32.51 7.88
C LYS A 101 -12.48 32.71 6.45
N GLY A 102 -12.00 31.91 5.51
CA GLY A 102 -12.44 31.96 4.12
C GLY A 102 -13.91 31.60 3.96
N GLY A 103 -14.34 30.48 4.51
CA GLY A 103 -15.73 30.07 4.63
C GLY A 103 -16.42 29.74 3.30
N PHE A 104 -15.69 29.59 2.19
CA PHE A 104 -16.26 29.15 0.92
C PHE A 104 -16.27 27.61 0.83
N PRO A 105 -17.31 27.03 0.17
CA PRO A 105 -17.29 25.61 -0.15
C PRO A 105 -16.08 25.23 -1.00
N THR A 106 -15.43 24.10 -0.65
CA THR A 106 -14.24 23.59 -1.35
C THR A 106 -14.59 22.52 -2.40
N GLY A 107 -15.76 22.62 -2.98
CA GLY A 107 -16.28 21.67 -3.95
C GLY A 107 -16.96 20.47 -3.26
N THR A 108 -16.79 19.27 -3.82
CA THR A 108 -17.38 18.02 -3.27
C THR A 108 -16.64 17.48 -2.06
N THR A 109 -15.38 17.90 -1.85
CA THR A 109 -14.54 17.49 -0.72
C THR A 109 -14.57 18.57 0.37
N ASP A 110 -14.98 18.20 1.58
CA ASP A 110 -14.93 19.10 2.73
C ASP A 110 -13.50 19.15 3.32
N TYR A 111 -12.68 20.01 2.75
CA TYR A 111 -11.29 20.19 3.19
C TYR A 111 -11.17 20.77 4.61
N LEU A 112 -12.18 21.50 5.09
CA LEU A 112 -12.16 21.99 6.48
C LEU A 112 -12.34 20.82 7.45
N ALA A 113 -13.28 19.91 7.18
CA ALA A 113 -13.45 18.71 7.97
C ALA A 113 -12.19 17.82 7.93
N LEU A 114 -11.59 17.63 6.76
CA LEU A 114 -10.33 16.89 6.60
C LEU A 114 -9.17 17.55 7.37
N ALA A 115 -9.03 18.88 7.30
CA ALA A 115 -7.96 19.60 8.03
C ALA A 115 -8.12 19.46 9.55
N ARG A 116 -9.35 19.58 10.06
CA ARG A 116 -9.65 19.36 11.48
C ARG A 116 -9.36 17.92 11.91
N ALA A 117 -9.75 16.94 11.10
CA ALA A 117 -9.48 15.54 11.35
C ALA A 117 -7.98 15.26 11.36
N ALA A 118 -7.24 15.75 10.35
CA ALA A 118 -5.80 15.57 10.24
C ALA A 118 -5.07 16.22 11.43
N ARG A 119 -5.43 17.46 11.81
CA ARG A 119 -4.90 18.13 13.00
C ARG A 119 -5.15 17.30 14.28
N SER A 120 -6.32 16.68 14.40
CA SER A 120 -6.67 15.85 15.56
C SER A 120 -5.88 14.56 15.61
N VAL A 121 -5.78 13.84 14.47
CA VAL A 121 -5.08 12.56 14.38
C VAL A 121 -3.58 12.74 14.60
N THR A 122 -2.99 13.78 13.99
CA THR A 122 -1.52 13.97 14.01
C THR A 122 -1.01 14.80 15.19
N ARG A 123 -1.88 15.18 16.12
CA ARG A 123 -1.53 16.03 17.28
C ARG A 123 -0.34 15.50 18.07
N ASP A 124 -0.34 14.21 18.36
CA ASP A 124 0.66 13.55 19.19
C ASP A 124 1.66 12.72 18.36
N HIS A 125 1.65 12.89 17.03
CA HIS A 125 2.60 12.22 16.17
C HIS A 125 4.01 12.74 16.40
N GLN A 126 4.97 11.84 16.38
CA GLN A 126 6.39 12.12 16.26
C GLN A 126 6.75 12.27 14.79
N ARG A 127 7.79 13.05 14.50
CA ARG A 127 8.29 13.23 13.12
C ARG A 127 9.80 12.99 13.12
N VAL A 128 10.25 12.19 12.16
CA VAL A 128 11.67 11.93 11.90
C VAL A 128 11.95 12.26 10.44
N GLU A 129 12.98 13.05 10.20
CA GLU A 129 13.40 13.44 8.85
C GLU A 129 14.58 12.61 8.39
N GLY A 130 14.44 11.96 7.23
CA GLY A 130 15.51 11.38 6.42
C GLY A 130 15.97 12.34 5.32
N ASP A 131 16.71 11.81 4.34
CA ASP A 131 17.23 12.62 3.23
C ASP A 131 16.10 13.13 2.33
N HIS A 132 15.21 12.23 1.85
CA HIS A 132 14.10 12.55 0.95
C HIS A 132 12.73 12.26 1.54
N PHE A 133 12.65 11.77 2.77
CA PHE A 133 11.39 11.40 3.41
C PHE A 133 11.26 12.00 4.80
N VAL A 134 10.00 12.25 5.19
CA VAL A 134 9.62 12.59 6.56
C VAL A 134 8.66 11.52 7.04
N VAL A 135 8.99 10.84 8.12
CA VAL A 135 8.13 9.82 8.74
C VAL A 135 7.36 10.47 9.88
N SER A 136 6.02 10.49 9.78
CA SER A 136 5.09 10.91 10.83
C SER A 136 4.40 9.66 11.39
N TYR A 137 4.43 9.47 12.71
CA TYR A 137 3.92 8.25 13.32
C TYR A 137 3.38 8.49 14.73
N PRO A 138 2.39 7.71 15.20
CA PRO A 138 1.87 7.77 16.57
C PRO A 138 3.00 7.48 17.57
N LYS A 139 3.11 8.31 18.61
CA LYS A 139 4.10 8.12 19.67
C LYS A 139 3.99 6.73 20.32
N GLY A 140 5.10 6.06 20.51
CA GLY A 140 5.18 4.75 21.17
C GLY A 140 5.73 3.67 20.26
N LYS A 141 5.04 2.52 20.18
CA LYS A 141 5.55 1.32 19.50
C LYS A 141 5.86 1.52 18.01
N ASP A 142 5.19 2.44 17.33
CA ASP A 142 5.42 2.72 15.89
C ASP A 142 6.81 3.31 15.60
N GLU A 143 7.58 3.70 16.60
CA GLU A 143 8.98 4.09 16.44
C GLU A 143 9.82 3.00 15.77
N VAL A 144 9.47 1.73 15.98
CA VAL A 144 10.19 0.60 15.36
C VAL A 144 10.11 0.58 13.83
N LEU A 145 9.10 1.23 13.24
CA LEU A 145 8.91 1.29 11.79
C LEU A 145 9.92 2.23 11.11
N VAL A 146 10.35 3.27 11.82
CA VAL A 146 11.05 4.43 11.24
C VAL A 146 12.31 4.07 10.45
N PRO A 147 13.31 3.36 10.99
CA PRO A 147 14.54 3.08 10.26
C PRO A 147 14.28 2.22 9.01
N TYR A 148 13.39 1.25 9.12
CA TYR A 148 13.11 0.32 8.02
C TYR A 148 12.36 1.00 6.86
N VAL A 149 11.40 1.87 7.16
CA VAL A 149 10.66 2.58 6.11
C VAL A 149 11.54 3.62 5.42
N LEU A 150 12.42 4.31 6.16
CA LEU A 150 13.38 5.23 5.56
C LEU A 150 14.33 4.49 4.60
N ASP A 151 14.93 3.39 5.06
CA ASP A 151 15.83 2.58 4.23
C ASP A 151 15.13 2.04 2.97
N ALA A 152 13.90 1.52 3.11
CA ALA A 152 13.13 0.99 1.99
C ALA A 152 12.71 2.08 0.99
N LEU A 153 12.22 3.22 1.48
CA LEU A 153 11.77 4.32 0.61
C LEU A 153 12.95 5.02 -0.09
N GLU A 154 14.11 5.17 0.57
CA GLU A 154 15.31 5.68 -0.10
C GLU A 154 15.82 4.71 -1.19
N ALA A 155 15.75 3.41 -0.95
CA ALA A 155 16.06 2.41 -1.96
C ALA A 155 15.04 2.42 -3.10
N GLN A 156 13.74 2.54 -2.80
CA GLN A 156 12.68 2.65 -3.79
C GLN A 156 12.83 3.91 -4.66
N ARG A 157 13.17 5.04 -4.03
CA ARG A 157 13.41 6.29 -4.75
C ARG A 157 14.54 6.13 -5.78
N ARG A 158 15.68 5.54 -5.37
CA ARG A 158 16.79 5.27 -6.29
C ARG A 158 16.39 4.35 -7.44
N ALA A 159 15.66 3.27 -7.13
CA ALA A 159 15.19 2.32 -8.14
C ALA A 159 14.21 2.98 -9.14
N LEU A 160 13.28 3.79 -8.66
CA LEU A 160 12.35 4.52 -9.52
C LEU A 160 13.04 5.63 -10.33
N GLU A 161 14.02 6.34 -9.76
CA GLU A 161 14.83 7.30 -10.50
C GLU A 161 15.57 6.65 -11.68
N GLU A 162 16.09 5.44 -11.47
CA GLU A 162 16.68 4.63 -12.53
C GLU A 162 15.65 4.20 -13.58
N ASP A 163 14.45 3.76 -13.15
CA ASP A 163 13.41 3.25 -14.05
C ASP A 163 12.69 4.38 -14.83
N LEU A 164 12.42 5.52 -14.17
CA LEU A 164 11.66 6.64 -14.73
C LEU A 164 12.57 7.76 -15.31
N GLY A 165 13.88 7.70 -15.10
CA GLY A 165 14.81 8.76 -15.47
C GLY A 165 14.60 10.08 -14.71
N TRP A 166 13.84 10.05 -13.62
CA TRP A 166 13.44 11.22 -12.85
C TRP A 166 12.98 10.81 -11.45
N ALA A 167 13.17 11.69 -10.47
CA ALA A 167 12.65 11.53 -9.12
C ALA A 167 11.99 12.82 -8.63
N PRO A 168 10.96 12.74 -7.78
CA PRO A 168 10.31 13.91 -7.19
C PRO A 168 11.31 14.78 -6.43
N PRO A 169 11.27 16.10 -6.60
CA PRO A 169 12.09 17.00 -5.79
C PRO A 169 11.53 17.16 -4.37
N GLY A 170 12.41 17.44 -3.41
CA GLY A 170 12.03 17.69 -2.02
C GLY A 170 11.75 16.43 -1.20
N LYS A 171 11.16 16.62 -0.02
CA LYS A 171 10.85 15.54 0.92
C LYS A 171 9.38 15.12 0.81
N VAL A 172 9.14 13.82 0.82
CA VAL A 172 7.80 13.21 0.81
C VAL A 172 7.44 12.75 2.23
N THR A 173 6.25 13.11 2.70
CA THR A 173 5.79 12.65 4.02
C THR A 173 5.11 11.30 3.90
N ILE A 174 5.55 10.34 4.72
CA ILE A 174 4.79 9.12 5.01
C ILE A 174 4.20 9.23 6.42
N GLU A 175 2.90 9.02 6.53
CA GLU A 175 2.13 9.14 7.75
C GLU A 175 1.54 7.79 8.14
N PHE A 176 2.03 7.23 9.27
CA PHE A 176 1.47 6.02 9.85
C PHE A 176 0.23 6.34 10.67
N LEU A 177 -0.81 5.54 10.51
CA LEU A 177 -2.10 5.69 11.16
C LEU A 177 -2.38 4.49 12.08
N ASN A 178 -3.08 4.72 13.18
CA ASN A 178 -3.35 3.66 14.14
C ASN A 178 -4.27 2.56 13.59
N ASP A 179 -5.25 2.94 12.76
CA ASP A 179 -6.24 2.01 12.21
C ASP A 179 -6.91 2.56 10.93
N THR A 180 -7.79 1.76 10.35
CA THR A 180 -8.54 2.12 9.14
C THR A 180 -9.57 3.22 9.34
N ARG A 181 -10.01 3.49 10.57
CA ARG A 181 -10.93 4.61 10.88
C ARG A 181 -10.19 5.93 10.74
N GLU A 182 -8.93 6.00 11.16
CA GLU A 182 -8.09 7.17 10.91
C GLU A 182 -7.86 7.38 9.42
N LEU A 183 -7.61 6.31 8.64
CA LEU A 183 -7.49 6.39 7.19
C LEU A 183 -8.78 6.93 6.54
N ALA A 184 -9.96 6.47 6.96
CA ALA A 184 -11.23 6.99 6.49
C ALA A 184 -11.42 8.48 6.82
N ARG A 185 -11.05 8.90 8.03
CA ARG A 185 -11.14 10.31 8.46
C ARG A 185 -10.19 11.25 7.71
N LEU A 186 -9.08 10.74 7.22
CA LEU A 186 -8.02 11.51 6.52
C LEU A 186 -8.11 11.41 5.01
N SER A 187 -9.03 10.63 4.48
CA SER A 187 -9.21 10.41 3.06
C SER A 187 -10.65 10.69 2.61
N THR A 188 -10.94 10.44 1.35
CA THR A 188 -12.29 10.52 0.78
C THR A 188 -12.99 9.15 0.72
N LEU A 189 -12.37 8.11 1.29
CA LEU A 189 -12.94 6.76 1.38
C LEU A 189 -13.77 6.63 2.66
N SER A 190 -14.89 5.94 2.56
CA SER A 190 -15.67 5.53 3.74
C SER A 190 -15.03 4.29 4.41
N GLU A 191 -15.34 4.07 5.68
CA GLU A 191 -14.92 2.85 6.38
C GLU A 191 -15.43 1.56 5.71
N GLU A 192 -16.61 1.61 5.09
CA GLU A 192 -17.20 0.49 4.35
C GLU A 192 -16.37 0.16 3.11
N GLU A 193 -16.00 1.18 2.30
CA GLU A 193 -15.14 1.00 1.12
C GLU A 193 -13.79 0.42 1.51
N ILE A 194 -13.16 0.94 2.58
CA ILE A 194 -11.88 0.46 3.10
C ILE A 194 -11.98 -1.01 3.54
N LYS A 195 -13.02 -1.39 4.28
CA LYS A 195 -13.21 -2.77 4.74
C LYS A 195 -13.50 -3.73 3.58
N THR A 196 -14.28 -3.29 2.59
CA THR A 196 -14.67 -4.10 1.45
C THR A 196 -13.48 -4.38 0.52
N SER A 197 -12.68 -3.36 0.23
CA SER A 197 -11.52 -3.48 -0.66
C SER A 197 -10.27 -4.03 0.06
N GLY A 198 -10.18 -3.89 1.37
CA GLY A 198 -8.97 -4.18 2.14
C GLY A 198 -7.91 -3.09 2.01
N THR A 199 -8.29 -1.85 1.69
CA THR A 199 -7.36 -0.72 1.56
C THR A 199 -6.68 -0.42 2.91
N ILE A 200 -5.36 -0.46 2.94
CA ILE A 200 -4.53 -0.22 4.13
C ILE A 200 -3.55 0.93 3.95
N ALA A 201 -3.46 1.47 2.75
CA ALA A 201 -2.63 2.63 2.44
C ALA A 201 -3.26 3.46 1.33
N LEU A 202 -2.81 4.70 1.19
CA LEU A 202 -3.29 5.62 0.18
C LEU A 202 -2.27 6.75 -0.03
N CYS A 203 -1.88 6.97 -1.27
CA CYS A 203 -1.17 8.19 -1.68
C CYS A 203 -2.17 9.27 -2.07
N LYS A 204 -2.29 10.32 -1.29
CA LYS A 204 -3.19 11.44 -1.57
C LYS A 204 -2.80 12.70 -0.80
N PHE A 205 -3.18 13.85 -1.33
CA PHE A 205 -2.91 15.13 -0.67
C PHE A 205 -1.43 15.38 -0.40
N ASN A 206 -0.58 15.06 -1.38
CA ASN A 206 0.86 15.22 -1.35
C ASN A 206 1.55 14.45 -0.20
N LYS A 207 1.00 13.32 0.20
CA LYS A 207 1.57 12.43 1.23
C LYS A 207 1.17 10.97 1.04
N LEU A 208 1.92 10.09 1.67
CA LEU A 208 1.60 8.67 1.79
C LEU A 208 0.92 8.45 3.16
N MET A 209 -0.22 7.80 3.20
CA MET A 209 -0.91 7.39 4.43
C MET A 209 -0.90 5.88 4.50
N VAL A 210 -0.41 5.32 5.60
CA VAL A 210 -0.25 3.88 5.78
C VAL A 210 -0.80 3.46 7.14
N VAL A 211 -1.70 2.50 7.16
CA VAL A 211 -2.19 1.93 8.42
C VAL A 211 -1.08 1.10 9.05
N SER A 212 -0.72 1.40 10.28
CA SER A 212 0.33 0.68 11.00
C SER A 212 0.05 -0.84 11.03
N PRO A 213 1.05 -1.70 10.77
CA PRO A 213 0.89 -3.16 10.80
C PRO A 213 0.31 -3.69 12.11
N LYS A 214 0.48 -2.94 13.23
CA LYS A 214 -0.14 -3.30 14.52
C LYS A 214 -1.67 -3.37 14.50
N ALA A 215 -2.33 -2.74 13.52
CA ALA A 215 -3.79 -2.75 13.39
C ALA A 215 -4.33 -4.10 12.90
N LEU A 216 -3.48 -4.92 12.27
CA LEU A 216 -3.85 -6.22 11.73
C LEU A 216 -3.45 -7.35 12.69
N VAL A 217 -4.16 -8.48 12.60
CA VAL A 217 -3.92 -9.64 13.48
C VAL A 217 -2.57 -10.30 13.18
N LYS A 218 -2.16 -10.33 11.91
CA LYS A 218 -0.92 -11.00 11.46
C LYS A 218 0.07 -10.06 10.77
N GLY A 219 -0.14 -8.75 10.82
CA GLY A 219 0.62 -7.81 10.02
C GLY A 219 0.28 -7.92 8.51
N TYR A 220 1.14 -7.38 7.67
CA TYR A 220 1.07 -7.41 6.19
C TYR A 220 2.40 -6.88 5.62
N ASP A 221 2.61 -6.98 4.31
CA ASP A 221 3.82 -6.45 3.63
C ASP A 221 3.84 -4.92 3.62
N TRP A 222 4.13 -4.34 4.78
CA TRP A 222 4.00 -2.90 4.98
C TRP A 222 5.10 -2.09 4.28
N LEU A 223 6.29 -2.66 4.06
CA LEU A 223 7.36 -1.98 3.32
C LEU A 223 7.07 -1.96 1.82
N ASP A 224 6.58 -3.06 1.25
CA ASP A 224 6.15 -3.11 -0.14
C ASP A 224 4.94 -2.20 -0.35
N THR A 225 4.02 -2.14 0.62
CA THR A 225 2.89 -1.20 0.60
C THR A 225 3.38 0.25 0.62
N ALA A 226 4.34 0.61 1.47
CA ALA A 226 4.91 1.96 1.48
C ALA A 226 5.61 2.30 0.15
N ALA A 227 6.34 1.35 -0.44
CA ALA A 227 6.99 1.48 -1.74
C ALA A 227 5.97 1.61 -2.88
N HIS A 228 4.86 0.89 -2.81
CA HIS A 228 3.71 1.00 -3.71
C HIS A 228 3.13 2.42 -3.69
N GLU A 229 2.83 2.95 -2.51
CA GLU A 229 2.30 4.31 -2.36
C GLU A 229 3.30 5.38 -2.81
N TYR A 230 4.60 5.17 -2.57
CA TYR A 230 5.61 6.08 -3.09
C TYR A 230 5.68 6.04 -4.62
N THR A 231 5.46 4.88 -5.24
CA THR A 231 5.39 4.78 -6.70
C THR A 231 4.22 5.60 -7.24
N HIS A 232 3.06 5.56 -6.58
CA HIS A 232 1.94 6.44 -6.91
C HIS A 232 2.34 7.91 -6.84
N TYR A 233 3.00 8.33 -5.76
CA TYR A 233 3.51 9.69 -5.62
C TYR A 233 4.42 10.09 -6.78
N ALA A 234 5.41 9.26 -7.12
CA ALA A 234 6.36 9.53 -8.19
C ALA A 234 5.69 9.61 -9.58
N VAL A 235 4.78 8.66 -9.89
CA VAL A 235 4.05 8.65 -11.16
C VAL A 235 3.10 9.84 -11.26
N THR A 236 2.38 10.19 -10.21
CA THR A 236 1.50 11.38 -10.17
C THR A 236 2.29 12.65 -10.46
N ALA A 237 3.39 12.88 -9.75
CA ALA A 237 4.23 14.05 -9.97
C ALA A 237 4.87 14.06 -11.38
N ARG A 238 5.31 12.90 -11.89
CA ARG A 238 5.90 12.75 -13.24
C ARG A 238 4.89 13.05 -14.35
N THR A 239 3.62 12.69 -14.17
CA THR A 239 2.58 12.77 -15.19
C THR A 239 1.56 13.88 -14.94
N ARG A 240 1.77 14.73 -13.93
CA ARG A 240 0.81 15.78 -13.52
C ARG A 240 -0.59 15.21 -13.30
N ASN A 241 -0.65 14.09 -12.58
CA ASN A 241 -1.90 13.41 -12.25
C ASN A 241 -2.78 13.05 -13.46
N ASN A 242 -2.17 12.74 -14.62
CA ASN A 242 -2.89 12.38 -15.84
C ASN A 242 -2.94 10.86 -16.10
N THR A 243 -2.25 10.05 -15.28
CA THR A 243 -2.19 8.59 -15.49
C THR A 243 -3.53 7.95 -15.11
N PRO A 244 -4.13 7.11 -15.97
CA PRO A 244 -5.37 6.40 -15.62
C PRO A 244 -5.09 5.31 -14.58
N ILE A 245 -6.13 4.91 -13.85
CA ILE A 245 -6.05 3.98 -12.73
C ILE A 245 -5.31 2.69 -13.10
N TRP A 246 -5.66 2.03 -14.21
CA TRP A 246 -5.05 0.76 -14.58
C TRP A 246 -3.51 0.84 -14.77
N LEU A 247 -3.02 1.93 -15.39
CA LEU A 247 -1.58 2.12 -15.60
C LEU A 247 -0.90 2.58 -14.31
N HIS A 248 -1.58 3.41 -13.52
CA HIS A 248 -1.10 3.91 -12.25
C HIS A 248 -0.89 2.77 -11.23
N GLU A 249 -1.91 1.93 -11.07
CA GLU A 249 -1.85 0.75 -10.19
C GLU A 249 -0.90 -0.33 -10.75
N GLY A 250 -0.87 -0.47 -12.08
CA GLY A 250 0.04 -1.41 -12.73
C GLY A 250 1.50 -1.07 -12.48
N LEU A 251 1.88 0.21 -12.60
CA LEU A 251 3.24 0.68 -12.29
C LEU A 251 3.57 0.51 -10.80
N ALA A 252 2.64 0.87 -9.91
CA ALA A 252 2.84 0.73 -8.48
C ALA A 252 3.02 -0.75 -8.10
N LYS A 253 2.15 -1.63 -8.59
CA LYS A 253 2.23 -3.08 -8.32
C LYS A 253 3.46 -3.74 -8.93
N TYR A 254 3.87 -3.32 -10.14
CA TYR A 254 5.10 -3.82 -10.76
C TYR A 254 6.35 -3.40 -9.98
N SER A 255 6.33 -2.20 -9.38
CA SER A 255 7.50 -1.58 -8.76
C SER A 255 7.55 -1.73 -7.23
N GLU A 256 6.54 -2.24 -6.55
CA GLU A 256 6.45 -2.26 -5.08
C GLU A 256 7.60 -2.99 -4.37
N SER A 257 8.26 -3.94 -5.06
CA SER A 257 9.41 -4.69 -4.54
C SER A 257 10.76 -4.26 -5.14
N ARG A 258 10.81 -3.14 -5.90
CA ARG A 258 12.03 -2.64 -6.54
C ARG A 258 13.10 -2.20 -5.53
N TRP A 259 12.72 -1.76 -4.35
CA TRP A 259 13.62 -1.42 -3.26
C TRP A 259 14.48 -2.61 -2.80
N ARG A 260 14.03 -3.85 -3.05
CA ARG A 260 14.76 -5.11 -2.80
C ARG A 260 15.46 -5.65 -4.05
N GLY A 261 15.54 -4.88 -5.14
CA GLY A 261 16.10 -5.33 -6.41
C GLY A 261 15.22 -6.30 -7.20
N ARG A 262 13.93 -6.43 -6.82
CA ARG A 262 12.94 -7.28 -7.49
C ARG A 262 11.93 -6.40 -8.24
N GLY A 263 11.04 -6.99 -9.01
CA GLY A 263 9.94 -6.28 -9.68
C GLY A 263 9.12 -7.23 -10.53
N GLY A 264 7.82 -6.93 -10.68
CA GLY A 264 6.92 -7.72 -11.50
C GLY A 264 6.63 -9.12 -10.97
N GLU A 265 6.72 -9.36 -9.67
CA GLU A 265 6.46 -10.68 -9.07
C GLU A 265 4.97 -10.85 -8.74
N LEU A 266 4.36 -11.92 -9.26
CA LEU A 266 3.04 -12.37 -8.82
C LEU A 266 3.20 -13.31 -7.63
N SER A 267 2.45 -13.04 -6.56
CA SER A 267 2.30 -14.03 -5.49
C SER A 267 1.62 -15.29 -6.03
N ALA A 268 1.87 -16.45 -5.40
CA ALA A 268 1.21 -17.70 -5.78
C ALA A 268 -0.33 -17.57 -5.76
N LEU A 269 -0.85 -16.75 -4.84
CA LEU A 269 -2.27 -16.47 -4.72
C LEU A 269 -2.81 -15.62 -5.88
N SER A 270 -2.15 -14.51 -6.20
CA SER A 270 -2.51 -13.66 -7.35
C SER A 270 -2.44 -14.44 -8.66
N ALA A 271 -1.43 -15.31 -8.80
CA ALA A 271 -1.28 -16.19 -9.95
C ALA A 271 -2.42 -17.21 -10.07
N GLU A 272 -2.88 -17.77 -8.95
CA GLU A 272 -4.02 -18.70 -8.95
C GLU A 272 -5.34 -17.99 -9.30
N GLN A 273 -5.55 -16.78 -8.79
CA GLN A 273 -6.72 -15.97 -9.17
C GLN A 273 -6.71 -15.62 -10.65
N LEU A 274 -5.56 -15.21 -11.17
CA LEU A 274 -5.39 -14.92 -12.58
C LEU A 274 -5.66 -16.15 -13.47
N ARG A 275 -5.16 -17.31 -13.08
CA ARG A 275 -5.43 -18.58 -13.78
C ARG A 275 -6.91 -18.89 -13.84
N ARG A 276 -7.63 -18.81 -12.70
CA ARG A 276 -9.07 -19.04 -12.63
C ARG A 276 -9.88 -18.05 -13.46
N ALA A 277 -9.47 -16.80 -13.47
CA ALA A 277 -10.12 -15.76 -14.26
C ALA A 277 -9.94 -16.00 -15.77
N LEU A 278 -8.72 -16.40 -16.19
CA LEU A 278 -8.44 -16.78 -17.59
C LEU A 278 -9.22 -18.02 -18.04
N GLU A 279 -9.28 -19.07 -17.19
CA GLU A 279 -10.05 -20.29 -17.48
C GLU A 279 -11.55 -20.02 -17.65
N LYS A 280 -12.09 -19.02 -16.96
CA LYS A 280 -13.52 -18.65 -16.97
C LYS A 280 -13.87 -17.46 -17.84
N ASP A 281 -12.87 -16.84 -18.49
CA ASP A 281 -13.01 -15.54 -19.20
C ASP A 281 -13.68 -14.46 -18.33
N GLN A 282 -13.23 -14.37 -17.06
CA GLN A 282 -13.77 -13.45 -16.04
C GLN A 282 -12.71 -12.45 -15.55
N LEU A 283 -12.06 -11.77 -16.49
CA LEU A 283 -11.12 -10.70 -16.19
C LEU A 283 -11.86 -9.41 -15.79
N VAL A 284 -11.22 -8.59 -14.96
CA VAL A 284 -11.70 -7.25 -14.60
C VAL A 284 -11.30 -6.28 -15.72
N THR A 285 -12.24 -5.57 -16.32
CA THR A 285 -11.91 -4.60 -17.36
C THR A 285 -11.31 -3.32 -16.79
N PHE A 286 -10.52 -2.59 -17.59
CA PHE A 286 -9.96 -1.30 -17.16
C PHE A 286 -11.05 -0.26 -16.82
N GLU A 287 -12.22 -0.35 -17.43
CA GLU A 287 -13.38 0.49 -17.10
C GLU A 287 -13.96 0.16 -15.73
N GLN A 288 -14.04 -1.12 -15.37
CA GLN A 288 -14.48 -1.55 -14.04
C GLN A 288 -13.50 -1.12 -12.92
N MET A 289 -12.23 -0.97 -13.24
CA MET A 289 -11.21 -0.47 -12.30
C MET A 289 -11.36 1.03 -12.03
N HIS A 290 -12.04 1.76 -12.92
CA HIS A 290 -12.28 3.20 -12.78
C HIS A 290 -13.49 3.47 -11.87
N PRO A 291 -13.45 4.50 -11.00
CA PRO A 291 -12.40 5.49 -10.77
C PRO A 291 -11.40 5.07 -9.68
N SER A 292 -11.53 3.91 -9.08
CA SER A 292 -10.62 3.39 -8.05
C SER A 292 -10.83 1.89 -7.86
N MET A 293 -9.76 1.14 -7.69
CA MET A 293 -9.83 -0.29 -7.34
C MET A 293 -10.46 -0.54 -5.95
N ALA A 294 -10.42 0.45 -5.06
CA ALA A 294 -11.11 0.38 -3.76
C ALA A 294 -12.64 0.25 -3.87
N LYS A 295 -13.20 0.51 -5.07
CA LYS A 295 -14.64 0.37 -5.35
C LYS A 295 -15.04 -0.97 -5.97
N LEU A 296 -14.08 -1.84 -6.22
CA LEU A 296 -14.37 -3.19 -6.68
C LEU A 296 -15.17 -3.97 -5.60
N PRO A 297 -16.01 -4.94 -6.03
CA PRO A 297 -17.02 -5.55 -5.15
C PRO A 297 -16.45 -6.44 -4.05
N SER A 298 -15.17 -6.81 -4.11
CA SER A 298 -14.53 -7.66 -3.10
C SER A 298 -13.01 -7.56 -3.13
N GLN A 299 -12.35 -8.02 -2.06
CA GLN A 299 -10.89 -8.13 -2.01
C GLN A 299 -10.35 -9.07 -3.09
N GLU A 300 -11.09 -10.12 -3.44
CA GLU A 300 -10.72 -11.06 -4.51
C GLU A 300 -10.72 -10.38 -5.87
N ALA A 301 -11.75 -9.55 -6.17
CA ALA A 301 -11.81 -8.78 -7.41
C ALA A 301 -10.69 -7.73 -7.48
N ALA A 302 -10.38 -7.06 -6.36
CA ALA A 302 -9.28 -6.12 -6.28
C ALA A 302 -7.93 -6.83 -6.51
N ALA A 303 -7.69 -7.96 -5.85
CA ALA A 303 -6.45 -8.72 -6.01
C ALA A 303 -6.26 -9.24 -7.44
N LEU A 304 -7.34 -9.66 -8.11
CA LEU A 304 -7.31 -10.03 -9.53
C LEU A 304 -6.95 -8.83 -10.41
N ALA A 305 -7.60 -7.68 -10.22
CA ALA A 305 -7.33 -6.47 -10.96
C ALA A 305 -5.86 -6.02 -10.80
N PHE A 306 -5.30 -6.06 -9.59
CA PHE A 306 -3.88 -5.79 -9.34
C PHE A 306 -2.96 -6.76 -10.10
N ALA A 307 -3.29 -8.05 -10.14
CA ALA A 307 -2.52 -9.03 -10.89
C ALA A 307 -2.56 -8.73 -12.41
N GLU A 308 -3.72 -8.39 -12.94
CA GLU A 308 -3.92 -8.07 -14.35
C GLU A 308 -3.13 -6.83 -14.78
N VAL A 309 -3.22 -5.73 -14.04
CA VAL A 309 -2.53 -4.48 -14.40
C VAL A 309 -1.01 -4.58 -14.22
N MET A 310 -0.54 -5.37 -13.24
CA MET A 310 0.88 -5.69 -13.09
C MET A 310 1.41 -6.41 -14.33
N VAL A 311 0.67 -7.43 -14.84
CA VAL A 311 1.06 -8.14 -16.07
C VAL A 311 0.95 -7.24 -17.30
N ALA A 312 0.05 -6.23 -17.32
CA ALA A 312 0.00 -5.26 -18.41
C ALA A 312 1.28 -4.40 -18.46
N VAL A 313 1.77 -3.95 -17.31
CA VAL A 313 3.04 -3.21 -17.22
C VAL A 313 4.23 -4.13 -17.55
N GLU A 314 4.25 -5.38 -17.05
CA GLU A 314 5.26 -6.37 -17.41
C GLU A 314 5.33 -6.59 -18.94
N TYR A 315 4.15 -6.70 -19.58
CA TYR A 315 4.08 -6.81 -21.04
C TYR A 315 4.67 -5.59 -21.74
N LEU A 316 4.32 -4.36 -21.33
CA LEU A 316 4.90 -3.13 -21.89
C LEU A 316 6.43 -3.10 -21.70
N GLN A 317 6.92 -3.47 -20.54
CA GLN A 317 8.36 -3.58 -20.26
C GLN A 317 9.03 -4.63 -21.17
N SER A 318 8.37 -5.76 -21.43
CA SER A 318 8.90 -6.80 -22.33
C SER A 318 9.03 -6.34 -23.78
N LYS A 319 8.24 -5.33 -24.21
CA LYS A 319 8.22 -4.82 -25.60
C LYS A 319 9.26 -3.73 -25.88
N GLY A 320 9.57 -2.92 -24.91
CA GLY A 320 10.51 -1.81 -25.15
C GLY A 320 11.20 -1.29 -23.90
N GLY A 321 11.04 -1.97 -22.77
CA GLY A 321 11.71 -1.64 -21.52
C GLY A 321 11.43 -0.22 -21.01
N ARG A 322 12.39 0.32 -20.28
CA ARG A 322 12.36 1.69 -19.74
C ARG A 322 12.13 2.77 -20.81
N PRO A 323 12.76 2.73 -22.00
CA PRO A 323 12.53 3.75 -23.04
C PRO A 323 11.08 3.84 -23.50
N LEU A 324 10.42 2.70 -23.68
CA LEU A 324 9.00 2.66 -24.05
C LEU A 324 8.11 3.23 -22.94
N MET A 325 8.34 2.79 -21.69
CA MET A 325 7.55 3.25 -20.57
C MET A 325 7.70 4.75 -20.37
N ASN A 326 8.91 5.29 -20.40
CA ASN A 326 9.15 6.72 -20.26
C ASN A 326 8.50 7.52 -21.40
N ARG A 327 8.55 7.04 -22.65
CA ARG A 327 7.83 7.67 -23.76
C ARG A 327 6.31 7.71 -23.52
N ILE A 328 5.72 6.62 -23.03
CA ILE A 328 4.28 6.58 -22.68
C ILE A 328 3.97 7.63 -21.60
N LEU A 329 4.76 7.67 -20.53
CA LEU A 329 4.56 8.61 -19.43
C LEU A 329 4.74 10.07 -19.86
N ASP A 330 5.69 10.36 -20.76
CA ASP A 330 5.90 11.69 -21.34
C ASP A 330 4.69 12.16 -22.15
N LEU A 331 4.11 11.29 -22.96
CA LEU A 331 2.89 11.58 -23.71
C LEU A 331 1.70 11.82 -22.77
N VAL A 332 1.57 11.01 -21.73
CA VAL A 332 0.53 11.18 -20.71
C VAL A 332 0.72 12.51 -19.95
N ALA A 333 1.94 12.86 -19.57
CA ALA A 333 2.25 14.13 -18.92
C ALA A 333 1.87 15.36 -19.78
N GLN A 334 1.94 15.22 -21.12
CA GLN A 334 1.52 16.24 -22.09
C GLN A 334 0.01 16.27 -22.33
N GLY A 335 -0.76 15.39 -21.68
CA GLY A 335 -2.22 15.32 -21.79
C GLY A 335 -2.74 14.39 -22.87
N THR A 336 -1.88 13.55 -23.48
CA THR A 336 -2.33 12.46 -24.34
C THR A 336 -3.00 11.38 -23.48
N SER A 337 -4.14 10.84 -23.93
CA SER A 337 -4.75 9.72 -23.18
C SER A 337 -3.81 8.50 -23.18
N ALA A 338 -3.84 7.70 -22.10
CA ALA A 338 -2.94 6.57 -21.98
C ALA A 338 -3.16 5.53 -23.10
N GLU A 339 -4.39 5.35 -23.57
CA GLU A 339 -4.72 4.46 -24.69
C GLU A 339 -3.97 4.91 -25.97
N LYS A 340 -4.02 6.22 -26.26
CA LYS A 340 -3.28 6.79 -27.40
C LYS A 340 -1.75 6.73 -27.18
N ALA A 341 -1.30 7.00 -25.96
CA ALA A 341 0.13 6.96 -25.62
C ALA A 341 0.70 5.54 -25.77
N VAL A 342 -0.02 4.53 -25.30
CA VAL A 342 0.35 3.11 -25.45
C VAL A 342 0.32 2.70 -26.93
N ALA A 343 -0.72 3.08 -27.67
CA ALA A 343 -0.83 2.78 -29.10
C ALA A 343 0.33 3.39 -29.88
N GLN A 344 0.67 4.66 -29.64
CA GLN A 344 1.81 5.35 -30.25
C GLN A 344 3.17 4.74 -29.86
N GLY A 345 3.29 4.34 -28.59
CA GLY A 345 4.51 3.73 -28.06
C GLY A 345 4.81 2.37 -28.70
N LEU A 346 3.77 1.54 -28.82
CA LEU A 346 3.87 0.18 -29.36
C LEU A 346 3.76 0.12 -30.90
N GLY A 347 3.21 1.15 -31.54
CA GLY A 347 2.93 1.13 -32.98
C GLY A 347 1.74 0.23 -33.37
N VAL A 348 0.82 -0.05 -32.44
CA VAL A 348 -0.41 -0.85 -32.64
C VAL A 348 -1.62 -0.13 -32.06
N SER A 349 -2.85 -0.53 -32.44
CA SER A 349 -4.04 0.05 -31.81
C SER A 349 -4.15 -0.39 -30.34
N PHE A 350 -4.93 0.34 -29.54
CA PHE A 350 -5.14 -0.04 -28.13
C PHE A 350 -5.86 -1.38 -27.99
N GLU A 351 -6.79 -1.70 -28.88
CA GLU A 351 -7.42 -3.02 -28.96
C GLU A 351 -6.38 -4.10 -29.31
N GLY A 352 -5.43 -3.80 -30.19
CA GLY A 352 -4.29 -4.66 -30.49
C GLY A 352 -3.44 -4.93 -29.25
N PHE A 353 -3.13 -3.87 -28.49
CA PHE A 353 -2.45 -4.02 -27.20
C PHE A 353 -3.22 -4.93 -26.24
N LEU A 354 -4.54 -4.73 -26.08
CA LEU A 354 -5.36 -5.55 -25.18
C LEU A 354 -5.36 -7.02 -25.59
N ALA A 355 -5.45 -7.30 -26.90
CA ALA A 355 -5.41 -8.67 -27.42
C ALA A 355 -4.05 -9.32 -27.20
N ASP A 356 -2.95 -8.58 -27.43
CA ASP A 356 -1.59 -9.07 -27.24
C ASP A 356 -1.27 -9.29 -25.77
N TRP A 357 -1.68 -8.37 -24.91
CA TRP A 357 -1.52 -8.49 -23.47
C TRP A 357 -2.29 -9.72 -22.90
N LYS A 358 -3.52 -9.96 -23.34
CA LYS A 358 -4.29 -11.16 -22.94
C LYS A 358 -3.57 -12.45 -23.36
N ARG A 359 -3.00 -12.49 -24.58
CA ARG A 359 -2.19 -13.63 -25.03
C ARG A 359 -0.91 -13.80 -24.21
N TYR A 360 -0.22 -12.71 -23.90
CA TYR A 360 0.96 -12.72 -23.06
C TYR A 360 0.63 -13.25 -21.66
N MET A 361 -0.45 -12.76 -21.04
CA MET A 361 -0.92 -13.20 -19.73
C MET A 361 -1.28 -14.69 -19.71
N ALA A 362 -1.96 -15.20 -20.74
CA ALA A 362 -2.30 -16.61 -20.87
C ALA A 362 -1.08 -17.51 -21.08
N ALA A 363 -0.05 -17.03 -21.77
CA ALA A 363 1.20 -17.76 -22.02
C ALA A 363 2.22 -17.65 -20.87
N ARG A 364 2.01 -16.74 -19.91
CA ARG A 364 2.93 -16.53 -18.80
C ARG A 364 3.02 -17.75 -17.89
N PRO A 365 4.23 -18.26 -17.58
CA PRO A 365 4.37 -19.30 -16.57
C PRO A 365 3.84 -18.80 -15.23
N LEU A 366 2.83 -19.47 -14.71
CA LEU A 366 2.27 -19.17 -13.40
C LEU A 366 2.84 -20.15 -12.37
N PRO A 367 3.09 -19.72 -11.13
CA PRO A 367 3.48 -20.61 -10.04
C PRO A 367 2.54 -21.80 -9.91
N GLU A 368 3.04 -22.92 -9.36
CA GLU A 368 2.22 -24.11 -9.12
C GLU A 368 0.96 -23.76 -8.33
N ARG A 369 -0.13 -24.50 -8.60
CA ARG A 369 -1.42 -24.31 -7.92
C ARG A 369 -1.24 -24.33 -6.41
N GLY A 370 -1.62 -23.24 -5.76
CA GLY A 370 -1.75 -23.19 -4.31
C GLY A 370 -3.14 -23.64 -3.88
N ASP A 371 -3.23 -24.43 -2.82
CA ASP A 371 -4.53 -24.87 -2.25
C ASP A 371 -5.22 -23.78 -1.44
N GLY A 372 -4.67 -22.54 -1.44
CA GLY A 372 -5.06 -21.45 -0.56
C GLY A 372 -6.21 -20.59 -1.11
N ALA A 373 -7.21 -20.35 -0.26
CA ALA A 373 -8.10 -19.20 -0.40
C ALA A 373 -7.32 -17.89 -0.12
N VAL A 374 -7.77 -16.78 -0.71
CA VAL A 374 -7.23 -15.44 -0.39
C VAL A 374 -7.26 -15.25 1.12
N GLU A 375 -6.12 -15.06 1.74
CA GLU A 375 -6.07 -14.71 3.14
C GLU A 375 -6.52 -13.25 3.28
N LYS A 376 -7.78 -13.07 3.72
CA LYS A 376 -8.35 -11.74 3.89
C LYS A 376 -7.63 -11.01 5.02
N LEU A 377 -7.36 -9.73 4.82
CA LEU A 377 -6.83 -8.87 5.86
C LEU A 377 -7.81 -8.84 7.04
N ARG A 378 -7.31 -9.14 8.24
CA ARG A 378 -8.09 -9.19 9.47
C ARG A 378 -7.65 -8.06 10.39
N PHE A 379 -8.54 -7.10 10.59
CA PHE A 379 -8.29 -5.97 11.47
C PHE A 379 -8.60 -6.35 12.92
N LYS A 380 -7.75 -5.91 13.86
CA LYS A 380 -8.03 -6.06 15.30
C LYS A 380 -9.26 -5.24 15.67
N GLY A 381 -10.16 -5.83 16.47
CA GLY A 381 -11.39 -5.15 16.93
C GLY A 381 -12.56 -5.17 15.93
N ASP A 382 -12.47 -5.91 14.81
CA ASP A 382 -13.63 -6.12 13.94
C ASP A 382 -14.66 -7.02 14.64
N PRO A 383 -15.92 -6.55 14.88
CA PRO A 383 -16.96 -7.33 15.56
C PRO A 383 -17.34 -8.63 14.84
N LYS A 384 -17.21 -8.69 13.51
CA LYS A 384 -17.45 -9.90 12.71
C LYS A 384 -16.40 -10.98 12.96
N HIS A 385 -15.29 -10.64 13.62
CA HIS A 385 -14.18 -11.53 13.95
C HIS A 385 -13.88 -11.57 15.46
N GLY A 386 -14.69 -10.95 16.29
CA GLY A 386 -14.53 -10.78 17.74
C GLY A 386 -14.87 -12.00 18.61
N GLY A 387 -14.99 -13.18 18.02
CA GLY A 387 -14.92 -14.44 18.78
C GLY A 387 -13.45 -14.91 18.81
N THR A 388 -13.05 -15.59 19.87
CA THR A 388 -11.87 -16.44 19.94
C THR A 388 -11.93 -17.49 18.81
N HIS A 389 -11.77 -17.05 17.55
CA HIS A 389 -11.56 -17.98 16.46
C HIS A 389 -10.20 -18.61 16.74
N SER A 390 -10.26 -19.82 17.28
CA SER A 390 -9.13 -20.72 17.42
C SER A 390 -8.24 -20.57 16.18
N GLU A 391 -6.92 -20.45 16.35
CA GLU A 391 -5.95 -20.51 15.24
C GLU A 391 -6.24 -21.66 14.27
N TRP A 392 -6.97 -22.66 14.76
CA TRP A 392 -7.40 -23.86 14.06
C TRP A 392 -8.68 -23.71 13.23
N ALA A 393 -9.33 -22.54 13.24
CA ALA A 393 -10.56 -22.33 12.45
C ALA A 393 -10.36 -22.43 10.93
N ALA A 394 -9.13 -22.18 10.47
CA ALA A 394 -8.75 -22.38 9.07
C ALA A 394 -8.74 -23.87 8.63
N ILE A 395 -8.74 -24.81 9.59
CA ILE A 395 -8.76 -26.24 9.32
C ILE A 395 -10.22 -26.71 9.19
N ALA A 396 -10.69 -26.97 7.97
CA ALA A 396 -12.04 -27.44 7.73
C ALA A 396 -12.27 -28.87 8.24
N ASP A 397 -11.27 -29.75 8.12
CA ASP A 397 -11.35 -31.16 8.59
C ASP A 397 -11.36 -31.25 10.12
N GLU A 398 -12.44 -31.78 10.68
CA GLU A 398 -12.64 -31.86 12.13
C GLU A 398 -11.61 -32.75 12.84
N LYS A 399 -11.22 -33.88 12.20
CA LYS A 399 -10.19 -34.78 12.76
C LYS A 399 -8.82 -34.11 12.77
N ALA A 400 -8.49 -33.37 11.71
CA ALA A 400 -7.24 -32.62 11.67
C ALA A 400 -7.21 -31.52 12.74
N ARG A 401 -8.34 -30.83 12.97
CA ARG A 401 -8.47 -29.88 14.10
C ARG A 401 -8.29 -30.58 15.44
N GLY A 402 -8.81 -31.80 15.59
CA GLY A 402 -8.61 -32.62 16.80
C GLY A 402 -7.14 -32.92 17.05
N PHE A 403 -6.39 -33.34 16.03
CA PHE A 403 -4.94 -33.56 16.12
C PHE A 403 -4.19 -32.25 16.45
N ALA A 404 -4.53 -31.15 15.77
CA ALA A 404 -3.90 -29.87 16.03
C ALA A 404 -4.09 -29.40 17.48
N ARG A 405 -5.32 -29.52 18.03
CA ARG A 405 -5.61 -29.22 19.43
C ARG A 405 -4.86 -30.13 20.42
N LEU A 406 -4.76 -31.43 20.11
CA LEU A 406 -3.99 -32.36 20.93
C LEU A 406 -2.50 -32.01 20.90
N GLY A 407 -1.97 -31.64 19.72
CA GLY A 407 -0.62 -31.13 19.58
C GLY A 407 -0.37 -29.90 20.44
N GLU A 408 -1.34 -28.96 20.50
CA GLU A 408 -1.26 -27.78 21.35
C GLU A 408 -1.22 -28.12 22.85
N ILE A 409 -2.06 -29.05 23.31
CA ILE A 409 -2.07 -29.54 24.68
C ILE A 409 -0.71 -30.16 25.04
N PHE A 410 -0.09 -30.94 24.15
CA PHE A 410 1.24 -31.49 24.37
C PHE A 410 2.32 -30.42 24.40
N ARG A 411 2.22 -29.42 23.52
CA ARG A 411 3.14 -28.26 23.49
C ARG A 411 3.12 -27.49 24.81
N GLU A 412 1.93 -27.15 25.31
CA GLU A 412 1.75 -26.46 26.59
C GLU A 412 2.32 -27.22 27.78
N ARG A 413 2.34 -28.55 27.70
CA ARG A 413 2.94 -29.44 28.70
C ARG A 413 4.42 -29.72 28.47
N GLY A 414 5.08 -29.03 27.53
CA GLY A 414 6.48 -29.23 27.18
C GLY A 414 6.79 -30.58 26.50
N ARG A 415 5.76 -31.33 26.07
CA ARG A 415 5.92 -32.64 25.42
C ARG A 415 6.10 -32.48 23.91
N TRP A 416 7.18 -31.83 23.53
CA TRP A 416 7.45 -31.40 22.14
C TRP A 416 7.44 -32.53 21.12
N ALA A 417 8.04 -33.69 21.44
CA ALA A 417 8.04 -34.84 20.54
C ALA A 417 6.63 -35.38 20.26
N ALA A 418 5.75 -35.40 21.28
CA ALA A 418 4.36 -35.79 21.12
C ALA A 418 3.58 -34.72 20.33
N ALA A 419 3.79 -33.43 20.63
CA ALA A 419 3.17 -32.34 19.87
C ALA A 419 3.50 -32.42 18.38
N ARG A 420 4.77 -32.66 18.02
CA ARG A 420 5.23 -32.83 16.65
C ARG A 420 4.46 -33.94 15.93
N ILE A 421 4.27 -35.11 16.59
CA ILE A 421 3.56 -36.26 16.03
C ILE A 421 2.09 -35.88 15.71
N GLU A 422 1.43 -35.19 16.63
CA GLU A 422 0.02 -34.81 16.45
C GLU A 422 -0.13 -33.74 15.34
N TYR A 423 0.75 -32.75 15.27
CA TYR A 423 0.76 -31.80 14.16
C TYR A 423 1.05 -32.46 12.81
N ALA A 424 1.96 -33.45 12.78
CA ALA A 424 2.21 -34.25 11.57
C ALA A 424 0.96 -35.00 11.09
N LYS A 425 0.18 -35.60 12.01
CA LYS A 425 -1.10 -36.24 11.67
C LYS A 425 -2.11 -35.24 11.10
N ALA A 426 -2.18 -34.03 11.65
CA ALA A 426 -3.03 -32.96 11.12
C ALA A 426 -2.60 -32.59 9.69
N ILE A 427 -1.30 -32.37 9.46
CA ILE A 427 -0.74 -32.03 8.13
C ILE A 427 -1.00 -33.17 7.13
N ALA A 428 -0.83 -34.43 7.53
CA ALA A 428 -1.09 -35.59 6.65
C ALA A 428 -2.54 -35.67 6.15
N ARG A 429 -3.50 -35.11 6.91
CA ARG A 429 -4.93 -35.09 6.52
C ARG A 429 -5.29 -33.94 5.60
N VAL A 430 -4.77 -32.75 5.87
CA VAL A 430 -5.20 -31.51 5.18
C VAL A 430 -4.16 -30.97 4.21
N GLY A 431 -3.01 -31.65 4.10
CA GLY A 431 -1.90 -31.18 3.28
C GLY A 431 -1.12 -30.05 3.93
N LYS A 432 -0.13 -29.55 3.18
CA LYS A 432 0.84 -28.55 3.64
C LYS A 432 0.38 -27.09 3.41
N GLY A 433 -0.89 -26.88 3.02
CA GLY A 433 -1.44 -25.59 2.64
C GLY A 433 -1.83 -24.68 3.83
N ILE A 434 -1.66 -25.14 5.07
CA ILE A 434 -2.08 -24.40 6.28
C ILE A 434 -0.85 -23.93 7.06
N PRO A 435 -0.48 -22.63 6.97
CA PRO A 435 0.79 -22.13 7.51
C PRO A 435 0.90 -22.29 9.02
N VAL A 436 -0.18 -22.13 9.77
CA VAL A 436 -0.16 -22.31 11.23
C VAL A 436 0.20 -23.75 11.64
N LEU A 437 -0.18 -24.75 10.87
CA LEU A 437 0.21 -26.13 11.15
C LEU A 437 1.72 -26.35 10.90
N ALA A 438 2.24 -25.79 9.81
CA ALA A 438 3.66 -25.84 9.50
C ALA A 438 4.50 -25.12 10.56
N ASP A 439 4.04 -23.97 11.01
CA ASP A 439 4.64 -23.16 12.09
C ASP A 439 4.76 -23.99 13.39
N LYS A 440 3.64 -24.49 13.90
CA LYS A 440 3.59 -25.27 15.15
C LYS A 440 4.36 -26.60 15.05
N PHE A 441 4.27 -27.25 13.89
CA PHE A 441 5.06 -28.46 13.62
C PHE A 441 6.56 -28.18 13.66
N ALA A 442 7.01 -27.13 12.96
CA ALA A 442 8.41 -26.75 12.90
C ALA A 442 8.94 -26.39 14.28
N LEU A 443 8.19 -25.60 15.06
CA LEU A 443 8.57 -25.28 16.45
C LEU A 443 8.72 -26.56 17.29
N ALA A 444 7.75 -27.48 17.22
CA ALA A 444 7.81 -28.73 17.97
C ALA A 444 8.98 -29.64 17.50
N ALA A 445 9.28 -29.65 16.20
CA ALA A 445 10.44 -30.35 15.65
C ALA A 445 11.77 -29.77 16.17
N MET A 446 11.93 -28.45 16.14
CA MET A 446 13.10 -27.74 16.69
C MET A 446 13.32 -28.06 18.17
N MET A 447 12.25 -27.96 18.97
CA MET A 447 12.28 -28.20 20.41
C MET A 447 12.51 -29.69 20.78
N SER A 448 12.30 -30.61 19.82
CA SER A 448 12.61 -32.05 19.96
C SER A 448 13.93 -32.45 19.30
N GLY A 449 14.76 -31.48 18.86
CA GLY A 449 16.07 -31.72 18.25
C GLY A 449 16.04 -32.22 16.81
N ARG A 450 14.92 -32.02 16.09
CA ARG A 450 14.72 -32.42 14.70
C ARG A 450 14.86 -31.22 13.75
N ASP A 451 16.00 -30.54 13.79
CA ASP A 451 16.24 -29.27 13.09
C ASP A 451 16.07 -29.39 11.56
N ASP A 452 16.54 -30.50 10.95
CA ASP A 452 16.44 -30.68 9.49
C ASP A 452 14.98 -30.92 9.03
N GLU A 453 14.20 -31.63 9.85
CA GLU A 453 12.77 -31.84 9.62
C GLU A 453 12.01 -30.50 9.74
N ALA A 454 12.34 -29.69 10.73
CA ALA A 454 11.80 -28.33 10.89
C ALA A 454 12.12 -27.45 9.68
N GLN A 455 13.40 -27.42 9.26
CA GLN A 455 13.83 -26.62 8.12
C GLN A 455 13.10 -27.01 6.84
N GLY A 456 12.97 -28.32 6.56
CA GLY A 456 12.24 -28.79 5.39
C GLY A 456 10.77 -28.34 5.38
N ALA A 457 10.09 -28.41 6.54
CA ALA A 457 8.72 -27.97 6.68
C ALA A 457 8.57 -26.44 6.50
N LEU A 458 9.49 -25.66 7.10
CA LEU A 458 9.49 -24.19 6.99
C LEU A 458 9.72 -23.72 5.55
N VAL A 459 10.73 -24.26 4.86
CA VAL A 459 11.04 -23.90 3.47
C VAL A 459 9.87 -24.23 2.55
N GLU A 460 9.25 -25.42 2.72
CA GLU A 460 8.09 -25.81 1.93
C GLU A 460 6.87 -24.91 2.19
N ALA A 461 6.63 -24.56 3.47
CA ALA A 461 5.53 -23.65 3.83
C ALA A 461 5.75 -22.25 3.28
N LEU A 462 6.98 -21.71 3.33
CA LEU A 462 7.33 -20.38 2.83
C LEU A 462 7.18 -20.25 1.31
N ARG A 463 7.33 -21.34 0.54
CA ARG A 463 7.03 -21.30 -0.91
C ARG A 463 5.57 -20.94 -1.19
N ARG A 464 4.66 -21.31 -0.29
CA ARG A 464 3.20 -21.09 -0.42
C ARG A 464 2.74 -19.85 0.33
N HIS A 465 3.39 -19.53 1.43
CA HIS A 465 3.05 -18.45 2.35
C HIS A 465 4.28 -17.58 2.64
N PRO A 466 4.82 -16.87 1.61
CA PRO A 466 6.04 -16.08 1.75
C PRO A 466 5.90 -14.89 2.70
N HIS A 467 4.67 -14.53 3.08
CA HIS A 467 4.35 -13.41 3.97
C HIS A 467 3.83 -13.87 5.34
N TYR A 468 4.34 -15.01 5.84
CA TYR A 468 3.98 -15.49 7.17
C TYR A 468 5.16 -15.32 8.12
N ALA A 469 5.15 -14.23 8.92
CA ALA A 469 6.28 -13.79 9.76
C ALA A 469 6.85 -14.89 10.66
N ALA A 470 5.99 -15.69 11.32
CA ALA A 470 6.45 -16.73 12.25
C ALA A 470 7.28 -17.84 11.57
N LEU A 471 6.98 -18.19 10.29
CA LEU A 471 7.79 -19.16 9.55
C LEU A 471 9.20 -18.63 9.30
N HIS A 472 9.32 -17.36 8.92
CA HIS A 472 10.61 -16.70 8.75
C HIS A 472 11.38 -16.63 10.08
N LEU A 473 10.70 -16.25 11.18
CA LEU A 473 11.32 -16.18 12.50
C LEU A 473 11.87 -17.55 12.95
N HIS A 474 11.12 -18.62 12.73
CA HIS A 474 11.60 -19.97 13.08
C HIS A 474 12.76 -20.43 12.18
N LEU A 475 12.73 -20.11 10.88
CA LEU A 475 13.84 -20.40 9.99
C LEU A 475 15.11 -19.61 10.40
N ALA A 476 14.93 -18.33 10.79
CA ALA A 476 16.00 -17.51 11.33
C ALA A 476 16.62 -18.11 12.60
N ARG A 477 15.79 -18.64 13.53
CA ARG A 477 16.28 -19.32 14.73
C ARG A 477 17.16 -20.54 14.42
N LEU A 478 16.82 -21.32 13.38
CA LEU A 478 17.67 -22.42 12.91
C LEU A 478 19.02 -21.92 12.38
N HIS A 479 19.01 -20.83 11.59
CA HIS A 479 20.22 -20.20 11.09
C HIS A 479 21.08 -19.61 12.23
N LEU A 480 20.46 -18.98 13.23
CA LEU A 480 21.16 -18.49 14.44
C LEU A 480 21.85 -19.62 15.19
N LYS A 481 21.17 -20.76 15.40
CA LYS A 481 21.75 -21.94 16.05
C LYS A 481 22.99 -22.48 15.33
N ARG A 482 22.98 -22.34 13.98
CA ARG A 482 24.10 -22.75 13.10
C ARG A 482 25.13 -21.63 12.88
N LYS A 483 24.95 -20.45 13.49
CA LYS A 483 25.80 -19.26 13.32
C LYS A 483 25.88 -18.79 11.85
N SER A 484 24.85 -19.08 11.05
CA SER A 484 24.72 -18.60 9.67
C SER A 484 24.08 -17.20 9.69
N TRP A 485 24.89 -16.19 10.08
CA TRP A 485 24.42 -14.85 10.42
C TRP A 485 23.70 -14.13 9.28
N ASP A 486 24.21 -14.23 8.05
CA ASP A 486 23.61 -13.57 6.87
C ASP A 486 22.25 -14.16 6.55
N LEU A 487 22.10 -15.49 6.57
CA LEU A 487 20.83 -16.16 6.35
C LEU A 487 19.84 -15.85 7.48
N ALA A 488 20.31 -15.78 8.73
CA ALA A 488 19.48 -15.40 9.85
C ALA A 488 18.95 -13.96 9.68
N LYS A 489 19.84 -13.02 9.31
CA LYS A 489 19.46 -11.61 9.04
C LYS A 489 18.43 -11.51 7.94
N GLU A 490 18.63 -12.19 6.83
CA GLU A 490 17.68 -12.21 5.71
C GLU A 490 16.29 -12.63 6.17
N GLN A 491 16.19 -13.76 6.86
CA GLN A 491 14.90 -14.25 7.34
C GLN A 491 14.25 -13.34 8.38
N LEU A 492 15.03 -12.73 9.27
CA LEU A 492 14.54 -11.77 10.25
C LEU A 492 14.00 -10.49 9.60
N LEU A 493 14.67 -9.98 8.56
CA LEU A 493 14.20 -8.83 7.82
C LEU A 493 12.90 -9.13 7.05
N LEU A 494 12.76 -10.35 6.51
CA LEU A 494 11.50 -10.81 5.89
C LEU A 494 10.38 -10.94 6.93
N ALA A 495 10.66 -11.44 8.14
CA ALA A 495 9.69 -11.46 9.24
C ALA A 495 9.28 -10.04 9.65
N ASN A 496 10.24 -9.14 9.79
CA ASN A 496 10.02 -7.73 10.16
C ASN A 496 9.23 -6.95 9.09
N ALA A 497 9.39 -7.31 7.82
CA ALA A 497 8.63 -6.70 6.73
C ALA A 497 7.13 -7.05 6.78
N VAL A 498 6.73 -8.03 7.60
CA VAL A 498 5.32 -8.42 7.80
C VAL A 498 4.83 -8.04 9.19
N ASP A 499 5.54 -8.42 10.24
CA ASP A 499 5.19 -8.14 11.64
C ASP A 499 6.36 -7.48 12.38
N PRO A 500 6.53 -6.16 12.25
CA PRO A 500 7.59 -5.42 12.95
C PRO A 500 7.34 -5.22 14.45
N PHE A 501 6.23 -5.73 14.99
CA PHE A 501 5.88 -5.56 16.40
C PHE A 501 6.16 -6.81 17.25
N ASP A 502 6.75 -7.85 16.68
CA ASP A 502 7.22 -9.01 17.43
C ASP A 502 8.58 -8.70 18.10
N PRO A 503 8.65 -8.62 19.44
CA PRO A 503 9.91 -8.31 20.15
C PRO A 503 11.01 -9.33 19.91
N GLU A 504 10.67 -10.59 19.57
CA GLU A 504 11.65 -11.63 19.33
C GLU A 504 12.43 -11.40 18.02
N ILE A 505 11.78 -10.80 17.00
CA ILE A 505 12.47 -10.42 15.77
C ILE A 505 13.58 -9.43 16.06
N HIS A 506 13.28 -8.39 16.84
CA HIS A 506 14.26 -7.36 17.20
C HIS A 506 15.35 -7.89 18.12
N ALA A 507 14.99 -8.75 19.08
CA ALA A 507 15.98 -9.40 19.92
C ALA A 507 16.96 -10.26 19.10
N ALA A 508 16.44 -10.99 18.11
CA ALA A 508 17.26 -11.82 17.22
C ALA A 508 18.12 -10.97 16.26
N LEU A 509 17.58 -9.86 15.72
CA LEU A 509 18.33 -8.90 14.90
C LEU A 509 19.48 -8.27 15.69
N ALA A 510 19.27 -7.97 16.99
CA ALA A 510 20.34 -7.47 17.85
C ALA A 510 21.50 -8.47 17.97
N VAL A 511 21.20 -9.76 18.18
CA VAL A 511 22.22 -10.82 18.26
C VAL A 511 23.00 -10.94 16.94
N VAL A 512 22.30 -10.90 15.80
CA VAL A 512 22.95 -10.95 14.47
C VAL A 512 23.86 -9.75 14.27
N SER A 513 23.37 -8.55 14.58
CA SER A 513 24.12 -7.31 14.39
C SER A 513 25.37 -7.25 15.27
N GLU A 514 25.31 -7.76 16.51
CA GLU A 514 26.51 -7.92 17.36
C GLU A 514 27.51 -8.87 16.73
N ALA A 515 27.07 -10.02 16.23
CA ALA A 515 27.93 -11.00 15.59
C ALA A 515 28.58 -10.48 14.30
N GLN A 516 27.92 -9.56 13.60
CA GLN A 516 28.44 -8.91 12.39
C GLN A 516 29.25 -7.64 12.65
N GLY A 517 29.41 -7.24 13.92
CA GLY A 517 30.23 -6.08 14.30
C GLY A 517 29.54 -4.73 14.09
N ASP A 518 28.22 -4.69 14.12
CA ASP A 518 27.42 -3.46 14.05
C ASP A 518 26.75 -3.15 15.42
N PRO A 519 27.49 -2.54 16.37
CA PRO A 519 26.96 -2.26 17.70
C PRO A 519 25.87 -1.19 17.70
N GLY A 520 25.84 -0.31 16.68
CA GLY A 520 24.82 0.73 16.55
C GLY A 520 23.45 0.12 16.28
N VAL A 521 23.35 -0.73 15.27
CA VAL A 521 22.14 -1.48 14.95
C VAL A 521 21.76 -2.41 16.11
N ALA A 522 22.72 -3.14 16.68
CA ALA A 522 22.45 -4.03 17.81
C ALA A 522 21.82 -3.30 19.00
N SER A 523 22.33 -2.12 19.37
CA SER A 523 21.78 -1.30 20.45
C SER A 523 20.36 -0.81 20.14
N ARG A 524 20.12 -0.38 18.91
CA ARG A 524 18.79 0.02 18.43
C ARG A 524 17.79 -1.13 18.54
N GLU A 525 18.13 -2.30 18.03
CA GLU A 525 17.25 -3.47 18.03
C GLU A 525 16.95 -3.98 19.45
N LYS A 526 17.93 -3.95 20.37
CA LYS A 526 17.68 -4.22 21.80
C LYS A 526 16.66 -3.27 22.39
N ARG A 527 16.78 -1.97 22.10
CA ARG A 527 15.83 -0.96 22.56
C ARG A 527 14.42 -1.22 22.00
N PHE A 528 14.31 -1.60 20.74
CA PHE A 528 13.03 -1.95 20.12
C PHE A 528 12.40 -3.19 20.76
N ALA A 529 13.18 -4.25 20.99
CA ALA A 529 12.72 -5.43 21.71
C ALA A 529 12.15 -5.07 23.09
N GLN A 530 12.84 -4.21 23.85
CA GLN A 530 12.40 -3.73 25.17
C GLN A 530 11.13 -2.88 25.08
N LEU A 531 11.05 -1.95 24.10
CA LEU A 531 9.89 -1.11 23.86
C LEU A 531 8.64 -1.95 23.56
N LEU A 532 8.78 -3.02 22.78
CA LEU A 532 7.68 -3.89 22.41
C LEU A 532 7.26 -4.82 23.55
N ALA A 533 8.21 -5.32 24.38
CA ALA A 533 7.93 -6.18 25.52
C ALA A 533 7.31 -5.46 26.73
N GLY A 534 7.56 -4.17 26.89
CA GLY A 534 7.20 -3.39 28.08
C GLY A 534 5.72 -3.01 28.23
N HIS A 535 4.78 -3.55 27.42
CA HIS A 535 3.36 -3.23 27.44
C HIS A 535 2.49 -4.50 27.23
N GLN A 536 2.79 -5.56 27.96
CA GLN A 536 1.85 -6.67 28.14
C GLN A 536 1.04 -6.51 29.42
#